data_5208d4b0c3868754d16f5060944f58b6
#
_entry.id   5208d4b0c3868754d16f5060944f58b6
#
_cell.length_a   1.000
_cell.length_b   1.000
_cell.length_c   1.000
_cell.angle_alpha   90.00
_cell.angle_beta   90.00
_cell.angle_gamma   90.00
#
_symmetry.space_group_name_H-M   'P 1'
#
loop_
_entity.id
_entity.type
_entity.pdbx_description
1 polymer ?
#
loop_
_entity_poly.entity_id
_entity_poly.type
_entity_poly.pdbx_seq_one_letter_code
_entity_poly.pdbx_strand_id
1 'polypeptide(L)'
;MEEEILRVDGLCKSFVVEKSLTGKISQLLKNEKPEVVNALNNVSFSVKKGEILGILGESGSGKSTLARVLMGIHNADSGSAELLGRKLPGDSRDERMQNLRDMQMVFQDPFGSLDPRMTVRNILLEPIKIHGLKIDGDLEDFLANALEEVGLPKDCLDKYPSQFSGGQRQRIGICRALILNPKLIIADEAVSALDVSVQAQILELLINLKENRGLSMIFISHDVAVVRQIADRIIILYHGNIVEEVDADSLLSGVKHEYSQKLLNAALSLREGK
;
A
#
# COMPACT_ATOMS: atom_id res chain seq x y z
N MET A 1 -16.98 20.35 -4.80
CA MET A 1 -15.59 19.98 -4.51
C MET A 1 -15.64 18.52 -4.09
N GLU A 2 -14.85 17.67 -4.72
CA GLU A 2 -14.76 16.27 -4.34
C GLU A 2 -14.11 16.18 -2.94
N GLU A 3 -14.63 15.30 -2.09
CA GLU A 3 -14.20 15.15 -0.70
C GLU A 3 -12.80 14.47 -0.67
N GLU A 4 -11.78 15.17 -0.16
CA GLU A 4 -10.46 14.59 0.08
C GLU A 4 -10.49 13.78 1.37
N ILE A 5 -9.99 12.53 1.32
CA ILE A 5 -9.91 11.66 2.51
C ILE A 5 -8.49 11.59 3.08
N LEU A 6 -7.46 11.76 2.24
CA LEU A 6 -6.05 11.83 2.64
C LEU A 6 -5.44 13.08 2.03
N ARG A 7 -4.69 13.83 2.84
CA ARG A 7 -3.86 14.95 2.42
C ARG A 7 -2.46 14.79 2.94
N VAL A 8 -1.48 14.99 2.07
CA VAL A 8 -0.05 14.92 2.38
C VAL A 8 0.60 16.22 1.94
N ASP A 9 1.29 16.89 2.86
CA ASP A 9 1.91 18.19 2.62
C ASP A 9 3.40 18.16 3.02
N GLY A 10 4.28 18.33 2.04
CA GLY A 10 5.72 18.53 2.22
C GLY A 10 6.45 17.40 2.95
N LEU A 11 5.98 16.15 2.81
CA LEU A 11 6.49 15.03 3.56
C LEU A 11 7.94 14.69 3.20
N CYS A 12 8.83 14.68 4.20
CA CYS A 12 10.23 14.31 4.05
C CYS A 12 10.59 13.13 4.95
N LYS A 13 11.46 12.25 4.44
CA LYS A 13 12.04 11.15 5.20
C LYS A 13 13.43 10.80 4.71
N SER A 14 14.38 10.75 5.63
CA SER A 14 15.75 10.34 5.38
C SER A 14 16.16 9.16 6.26
N PHE A 15 17.12 8.39 5.76
CA PHE A 15 17.73 7.29 6.50
C PHE A 15 19.26 7.42 6.47
N VAL A 16 19.87 7.18 7.62
CA VAL A 16 21.33 7.06 7.70
C VAL A 16 21.72 5.67 7.24
N VAL A 17 22.59 5.58 6.25
CA VAL A 17 23.12 4.29 5.77
C VAL A 17 24.06 3.71 6.84
N GLU A 18 23.63 2.62 7.46
CA GLU A 18 24.49 1.92 8.42
C GLU A 18 25.61 1.17 7.70
N LYS A 19 26.84 1.65 7.87
CA LYS A 19 28.05 0.91 7.43
C LYS A 19 28.33 -0.23 8.39
N SER A 20 28.97 -1.28 7.89
CA SER A 20 29.48 -2.40 8.73
C SER A 20 30.38 -1.87 9.87
N LEU A 21 30.62 -2.68 10.91
CA LEU A 21 31.50 -2.29 12.03
C LEU A 21 32.86 -1.76 11.58
N THR A 22 33.47 -2.39 10.57
CA THR A 22 34.72 -1.94 9.95
C THR A 22 34.56 -0.62 9.22
N GLY A 23 33.43 -0.38 8.56
CA GLY A 23 33.10 0.87 7.91
C GLY A 23 32.86 2.02 8.89
N LYS A 24 32.23 1.76 10.07
CA LYS A 24 32.03 2.75 11.13
C LYS A 24 33.40 3.19 11.71
N ILE A 25 34.35 2.26 11.91
CA ILE A 25 35.72 2.59 12.39
C ILE A 25 36.48 3.44 11.35
N SER A 26 36.42 3.05 10.07
CA SER A 26 37.05 3.81 8.98
C SER A 26 36.46 5.24 8.87
N GLN A 27 35.14 5.38 9.03
CA GLN A 27 34.45 6.65 8.97
C GLN A 27 34.82 7.58 10.13
N LEU A 28 34.96 7.04 11.36
CA LEU A 28 35.43 7.77 12.53
C LEU A 28 36.90 8.25 12.35
N LEU A 29 37.77 7.39 11.81
CA LEU A 29 39.17 7.72 11.54
C LEU A 29 39.34 8.80 10.46
N LYS A 30 38.44 8.82 9.46
CA LYS A 30 38.47 9.78 8.34
C LYS A 30 37.61 11.04 8.56
N ASN A 31 36.92 11.13 9.70
CA ASN A 31 36.00 12.25 10.02
C ASN A 31 34.94 12.48 8.93
N GLU A 32 34.51 11.39 8.24
CA GLU A 32 33.50 11.44 7.18
C GLU A 32 32.10 11.51 7.80
N LYS A 33 31.24 12.38 7.25
CA LYS A 33 29.82 12.43 7.64
C LYS A 33 29.12 11.14 7.25
N PRO A 34 28.13 10.66 8.04
CA PRO A 34 27.34 9.51 7.64
C PRO A 34 26.62 9.79 6.32
N GLU A 35 26.59 8.78 5.47
CA GLU A 35 25.82 8.83 4.23
C GLU A 35 24.33 8.83 4.56
N VAL A 36 23.59 9.80 4.00
CA VAL A 36 22.15 9.95 4.23
C VAL A 36 21.43 9.76 2.90
N VAL A 37 20.46 8.88 2.88
CA VAL A 37 19.56 8.69 1.74
C VAL A 37 18.23 9.37 2.03
N ASN A 38 17.89 10.37 1.22
CA ASN A 38 16.58 11.03 1.26
C ASN A 38 15.56 10.14 0.53
N ALA A 39 14.80 9.37 1.28
CA ALA A 39 13.80 8.45 0.74
C ALA A 39 12.51 9.18 0.30
N LEU A 40 12.17 10.28 0.98
CA LEU A 40 11.10 11.20 0.60
C LEU A 40 11.62 12.63 0.71
N ASN A 41 11.31 13.46 -0.29
CA ASN A 41 11.77 14.82 -0.38
C ASN A 41 10.63 15.74 -0.81
N ASN A 42 10.01 16.42 0.15
CA ASN A 42 8.91 17.37 -0.07
C ASN A 42 7.73 16.78 -0.87
N VAL A 43 7.29 15.58 -0.50
CA VAL A 43 6.20 14.87 -1.17
C VAL A 43 4.85 15.45 -0.75
N SER A 44 4.05 15.91 -1.72
CA SER A 44 2.71 16.47 -1.48
C SER A 44 1.71 15.92 -2.49
N PHE A 45 0.59 15.40 -2.01
CA PHE A 45 -0.54 14.91 -2.84
C PHE A 45 -1.77 14.75 -1.98
N SER A 46 -2.91 14.52 -2.62
CA SER A 46 -4.15 14.13 -1.93
C SER A 46 -4.79 12.89 -2.56
N VAL A 47 -5.67 12.22 -1.80
CA VAL A 47 -6.52 11.13 -2.29
C VAL A 47 -7.96 11.51 -2.05
N LYS A 48 -8.79 11.43 -3.11
CA LYS A 48 -10.21 11.70 -3.05
C LYS A 48 -10.98 10.47 -2.56
N LYS A 49 -12.17 10.69 -2.06
CA LYS A 49 -13.08 9.60 -1.66
C LYS A 49 -13.49 8.76 -2.87
N GLY A 50 -13.32 7.44 -2.74
CA GLY A 50 -13.60 6.49 -3.82
C GLY A 50 -12.57 6.51 -4.96
N GLU A 51 -11.43 7.20 -4.80
CA GLU A 51 -10.35 7.24 -5.78
C GLU A 51 -9.36 6.11 -5.54
N ILE A 52 -8.84 5.54 -6.62
CA ILE A 52 -7.60 4.76 -6.62
C ILE A 52 -6.47 5.65 -7.15
N LEU A 53 -5.60 6.11 -6.25
CA LEU A 53 -4.36 6.81 -6.62
C LEU A 53 -3.24 5.80 -6.85
N GLY A 54 -2.76 5.71 -8.09
CA GLY A 54 -1.60 4.90 -8.44
C GLY A 54 -0.29 5.61 -8.05
N ILE A 55 0.65 4.88 -7.43
CA ILE A 55 2.01 5.38 -7.19
C ILE A 55 2.98 4.51 -7.96
N LEU A 56 3.58 5.08 -9.01
CA LEU A 56 4.49 4.42 -9.92
C LEU A 56 5.94 4.86 -9.69
N GLY A 57 6.90 3.98 -9.90
CA GLY A 57 8.33 4.30 -9.84
C GLY A 57 9.18 3.03 -9.68
N GLU A 58 10.48 3.14 -9.94
CA GLU A 58 11.43 2.04 -9.79
C GLU A 58 11.63 1.62 -8.33
N SER A 59 12.29 0.45 -8.13
CA SER A 59 12.72 0.03 -6.80
C SER A 59 13.65 1.09 -6.19
N GLY A 60 13.44 1.42 -4.91
CA GLY A 60 14.21 2.46 -4.23
C GLY A 60 13.74 3.91 -4.50
N SER A 61 12.68 4.15 -5.26
CA SER A 61 12.16 5.52 -5.48
C SER A 61 11.50 6.17 -4.27
N GLY A 62 11.19 5.39 -3.21
CA GLY A 62 10.57 5.89 -1.98
C GLY A 62 9.15 5.41 -1.71
N LYS A 63 8.50 4.67 -2.61
CA LYS A 63 7.09 4.22 -2.54
C LYS A 63 6.73 3.51 -1.23
N SER A 64 7.45 2.44 -0.89
CA SER A 64 7.20 1.69 0.35
C SER A 64 7.59 2.49 1.60
N THR A 65 8.52 3.45 1.49
CA THR A 65 8.80 4.39 2.58
C THR A 65 7.62 5.30 2.81
N LEU A 66 7.00 5.83 1.75
CA LEU A 66 5.79 6.64 1.83
C LEU A 66 4.66 5.87 2.52
N ALA A 67 4.38 4.64 2.07
CA ALA A 67 3.37 3.78 2.70
C ALA A 67 3.64 3.60 4.21
N ARG A 68 4.89 3.30 4.59
CA ARG A 68 5.27 3.08 5.99
C ARG A 68 5.20 4.36 6.84
N VAL A 69 5.47 5.52 6.26
CA VAL A 69 5.31 6.80 6.96
C VAL A 69 3.83 7.10 7.18
N LEU A 70 2.98 6.92 6.19
CA LEU A 70 1.53 7.10 6.34
C LEU A 70 0.94 6.16 7.39
N MET A 71 1.37 4.89 7.41
CA MET A 71 0.96 3.91 8.43
C MET A 71 1.55 4.16 9.82
N GLY A 72 2.42 5.18 10.00
CA GLY A 72 3.07 5.48 11.27
C GLY A 72 4.14 4.46 11.70
N ILE A 73 4.60 3.59 10.78
CA ILE A 73 5.71 2.65 11.02
C ILE A 73 7.04 3.41 11.08
N HIS A 74 7.17 4.45 10.25
CA HIS A 74 8.28 5.40 10.30
C HIS A 74 7.75 6.80 10.60
N ASN A 75 8.47 7.55 11.44
CA ASN A 75 8.17 8.96 11.63
C ASN A 75 8.69 9.77 10.42
N ALA A 76 7.91 10.73 9.95
CA ALA A 76 8.39 11.75 9.03
C ALA A 76 9.46 12.62 9.71
N ASP A 77 10.43 13.12 8.95
CA ASP A 77 11.43 14.07 9.44
C ASP A 77 10.85 15.51 9.40
N SER A 78 9.99 15.80 8.42
CA SER A 78 9.21 17.05 8.31
C SER A 78 7.99 16.84 7.41
N GLY A 79 7.12 17.86 7.33
CA GLY A 79 5.85 17.80 6.62
C GLY A 79 4.74 17.22 7.49
N SER A 80 3.57 17.00 6.88
CA SER A 80 2.40 16.47 7.57
C SER A 80 1.56 15.59 6.66
N ALA A 81 0.75 14.72 7.27
CA ALA A 81 -0.29 13.99 6.58
C ALA A 81 -1.55 13.97 7.46
N GLU A 82 -2.71 14.02 6.81
CA GLU A 82 -4.01 13.99 7.47
C GLU A 82 -4.93 12.99 6.79
N LEU A 83 -5.57 12.13 7.57
CA LEU A 83 -6.60 11.19 7.13
C LEU A 83 -7.95 11.62 7.72
N LEU A 84 -8.94 11.89 6.89
CA LEU A 84 -10.28 12.35 7.30
C LEU A 84 -10.20 13.55 8.28
N GLY A 85 -9.28 14.49 8.01
CA GLY A 85 -9.04 15.68 8.85
C GLY A 85 -8.30 15.42 10.16
N ARG A 86 -7.82 14.18 10.40
CA ARG A 86 -7.01 13.82 11.58
C ARG A 86 -5.55 13.65 11.17
N LYS A 87 -4.63 14.16 11.98
CA LYS A 87 -3.19 13.99 11.74
C LYS A 87 -2.76 12.51 11.73
N LEU A 88 -1.79 12.20 10.90
CA LEU A 88 -1.09 10.91 10.88
C LEU A 88 0.31 11.05 11.50
N PRO A 89 0.72 10.11 12.37
CA PRO A 89 -0.02 8.93 12.81
C PRO A 89 -1.09 9.18 13.89
N GLY A 90 -1.25 10.40 14.40
CA GLY A 90 -2.13 10.83 15.49
C GLY A 90 -1.34 11.24 16.73
N ASP A 91 -1.84 12.27 17.45
CA ASP A 91 -1.18 12.84 18.63
C ASP A 91 -1.42 11.98 19.88
N SER A 92 -2.55 11.26 19.95
CA SER A 92 -2.91 10.35 21.04
C SER A 92 -2.94 8.88 20.61
N ARG A 93 -2.96 7.98 21.60
CA ARG A 93 -3.12 6.54 21.33
C ARG A 93 -4.47 6.25 20.65
N ASP A 94 -5.53 6.89 21.09
CA ASP A 94 -6.88 6.68 20.56
C ASP A 94 -7.00 7.16 19.11
N GLU A 95 -6.42 8.32 18.79
CA GLU A 95 -6.34 8.81 17.41
C GLU A 95 -5.54 7.87 16.51
N ARG A 96 -4.40 7.35 16.99
CA ARG A 96 -3.61 6.35 16.25
C ARG A 96 -4.40 5.09 15.98
N MET A 97 -5.12 4.58 16.98
CA MET A 97 -5.98 3.40 16.82
C MET A 97 -7.12 3.65 15.84
N GLN A 98 -7.73 4.85 15.88
CA GLN A 98 -8.76 5.23 14.93
C GLN A 98 -8.20 5.36 13.51
N ASN A 99 -7.04 6.01 13.33
CA ASN A 99 -6.38 6.12 12.03
C ASN A 99 -6.02 4.74 11.46
N LEU A 100 -5.48 3.83 12.29
CA LEU A 100 -5.18 2.46 11.89
C LEU A 100 -6.43 1.63 11.58
N ARG A 101 -7.59 1.95 12.16
CA ARG A 101 -8.86 1.34 11.79
C ARG A 101 -9.35 1.83 10.42
N ASP A 102 -9.25 3.15 10.18
CA ASP A 102 -9.75 3.78 8.96
C ASP A 102 -8.79 3.60 7.77
N MET A 103 -7.51 3.30 8.02
CA MET A 103 -6.49 3.05 7.00
C MET A 103 -5.80 1.71 7.26
N GLN A 104 -5.86 0.83 6.28
CA GLN A 104 -5.28 -0.51 6.36
C GLN A 104 -4.27 -0.73 5.23
N MET A 105 -3.37 -1.72 5.41
CA MET A 105 -2.34 -2.02 4.41
C MET A 105 -2.42 -3.47 3.95
N VAL A 106 -2.32 -3.66 2.64
CA VAL A 106 -2.11 -4.96 2.00
C VAL A 106 -0.66 -5.03 1.55
N PHE A 107 0.07 -6.02 2.04
CA PHE A 107 1.52 -6.16 1.85
C PHE A 107 1.87 -6.91 0.57
N GLN A 108 3.07 -6.67 0.07
CA GLN A 108 3.67 -7.28 -1.11
C GLN A 108 3.82 -8.81 -0.99
N ASP A 109 4.25 -9.29 0.17
CA ASP A 109 4.51 -10.71 0.39
C ASP A 109 3.30 -11.41 1.04
N PRO A 110 2.52 -12.19 0.27
CA PRO A 110 1.39 -12.93 0.81
C PRO A 110 1.81 -14.08 1.74
N PHE A 111 3.08 -14.50 1.70
CA PHE A 111 3.62 -15.55 2.57
C PHE A 111 4.05 -15.00 3.92
N GLY A 112 4.78 -13.89 3.94
CA GLY A 112 5.25 -13.26 5.17
C GLY A 112 4.20 -12.44 5.91
N SER A 113 3.09 -12.07 5.24
CA SER A 113 2.05 -11.23 5.83
C SER A 113 1.07 -11.98 6.75
N LEU A 114 1.00 -13.31 6.66
CA LEU A 114 0.11 -14.16 7.45
C LEU A 114 0.93 -15.07 8.38
N ASP A 115 0.62 -15.11 9.70
CA ASP A 115 1.29 -16.05 10.60
C ASP A 115 0.90 -17.49 10.22
N PRO A 116 1.86 -18.34 9.79
CA PRO A 116 1.59 -19.69 9.32
C PRO A 116 1.06 -20.64 10.42
N ARG A 117 1.17 -20.22 11.68
CA ARG A 117 0.70 -20.99 12.86
C ARG A 117 -0.74 -20.67 13.23
N MET A 118 -1.33 -19.64 12.63
CA MET A 118 -2.72 -19.23 12.88
C MET A 118 -3.64 -19.79 11.79
N THR A 119 -4.85 -20.21 12.17
CA THR A 119 -5.91 -20.46 11.18
C THR A 119 -6.41 -19.15 10.58
N VAL A 120 -7.04 -19.20 9.40
CA VAL A 120 -7.66 -18.03 8.76
C VAL A 120 -8.62 -17.33 9.71
N ARG A 121 -9.44 -18.10 10.44
CA ARG A 121 -10.31 -17.59 11.51
C ARG A 121 -9.56 -16.68 12.49
N ASN A 122 -8.45 -17.16 13.03
CA ASN A 122 -7.67 -16.42 14.01
C ASN A 122 -7.02 -15.18 13.41
N ILE A 123 -6.54 -15.25 12.17
CA ILE A 123 -6.00 -14.13 11.40
C ILE A 123 -7.05 -13.02 11.22
N LEU A 124 -8.31 -13.40 10.93
CA LEU A 124 -9.40 -12.42 10.77
C LEU A 124 -9.92 -11.89 12.10
N LEU A 125 -9.87 -12.69 13.17
CA LEU A 125 -10.26 -12.28 14.51
C LEU A 125 -9.28 -11.34 15.20
N GLU A 126 -8.00 -11.38 14.82
CA GLU A 126 -6.94 -10.57 15.44
C GLU A 126 -7.24 -9.07 15.35
N PRO A 127 -7.47 -8.45 14.17
CA PRO A 127 -7.80 -7.04 14.07
C PRO A 127 -9.11 -6.68 14.78
N ILE A 128 -10.12 -7.55 14.78
CA ILE A 128 -11.39 -7.35 15.50
C ILE A 128 -11.11 -7.19 17.00
N LYS A 129 -10.28 -8.07 17.59
CA LYS A 129 -9.91 -8.03 19.00
C LYS A 129 -9.06 -6.81 19.34
N ILE A 130 -8.05 -6.50 18.52
CA ILE A 130 -7.14 -5.35 18.74
C ILE A 130 -7.91 -4.04 18.76
N HIS A 131 -8.85 -3.85 17.81
CA HIS A 131 -9.64 -2.62 17.69
C HIS A 131 -10.95 -2.64 18.49
N GLY A 132 -11.26 -3.74 19.21
CA GLY A 132 -12.47 -3.85 19.99
C GLY A 132 -13.75 -3.72 19.15
N LEU A 133 -13.72 -4.21 17.89
CA LEU A 133 -14.87 -4.12 16.98
C LEU A 133 -16.00 -4.98 17.52
N LYS A 134 -17.16 -4.35 17.74
CA LYS A 134 -18.38 -5.08 18.07
C LYS A 134 -19.01 -5.59 16.78
N ILE A 135 -19.29 -6.89 16.75
CA ILE A 135 -19.96 -7.54 15.64
C ILE A 135 -21.44 -7.67 16.00
N ASP A 136 -22.30 -7.12 15.17
CA ASP A 136 -23.74 -7.28 15.29
C ASP A 136 -24.15 -8.60 14.63
N GLY A 137 -24.75 -9.51 15.39
CA GLY A 137 -25.17 -10.85 14.91
C GLY A 137 -24.16 -11.95 15.19
N ASP A 138 -24.23 -13.01 14.39
CA ASP A 138 -23.37 -14.19 14.55
C ASP A 138 -21.97 -13.94 13.98
N LEU A 139 -20.94 -14.23 14.78
CA LEU A 139 -19.54 -14.02 14.41
C LEU A 139 -19.10 -14.94 13.26
N GLU A 140 -19.64 -16.19 13.21
CA GLU A 140 -19.32 -17.15 12.16
C GLU A 140 -19.84 -16.66 10.81
N ASP A 141 -21.08 -16.16 10.79
CA ASP A 141 -21.68 -15.58 9.59
C ASP A 141 -20.93 -14.33 9.13
N PHE A 142 -20.50 -13.47 10.05
CA PHE A 142 -19.69 -12.30 9.74
C PHE A 142 -18.37 -12.68 9.07
N LEU A 143 -17.64 -13.66 9.62
CA LEU A 143 -16.36 -14.10 9.06
C LEU A 143 -16.56 -14.84 7.73
N ALA A 144 -17.62 -15.65 7.60
CA ALA A 144 -17.96 -16.32 6.36
C ALA A 144 -18.25 -15.32 5.22
N ASN A 145 -19.08 -14.32 5.49
CA ASN A 145 -19.42 -13.27 4.53
C ASN A 145 -18.16 -12.46 4.11
N ALA A 146 -17.25 -12.17 5.06
CA ALA A 146 -15.99 -11.51 4.75
C ALA A 146 -15.09 -12.33 3.82
N LEU A 147 -15.06 -13.66 3.95
CA LEU A 147 -14.34 -14.54 3.02
C LEU A 147 -15.03 -14.62 1.66
N GLU A 148 -16.35 -14.72 1.61
CA GLU A 148 -17.10 -14.74 0.35
C GLU A 148 -16.90 -13.47 -0.47
N GLU A 149 -16.79 -12.31 0.17
CA GLU A 149 -16.54 -11.04 -0.49
C GLU A 149 -15.19 -11.00 -1.25
N VAL A 150 -14.19 -11.73 -0.75
CA VAL A 150 -12.90 -11.88 -1.45
C VAL A 150 -12.85 -13.15 -2.32
N GLY A 151 -13.98 -13.82 -2.55
CA GLY A 151 -14.10 -15.00 -3.39
C GLY A 151 -13.49 -16.26 -2.78
N LEU A 152 -13.53 -16.39 -1.43
CA LEU A 152 -13.11 -17.59 -0.71
C LEU A 152 -14.30 -18.23 0.01
N PRO A 153 -14.45 -19.57 -0.03
CA PRO A 153 -15.54 -20.23 0.64
C PRO A 153 -15.34 -20.27 2.17
N LYS A 154 -16.44 -20.36 2.92
CA LYS A 154 -16.45 -20.35 4.38
C LYS A 154 -15.63 -21.50 5.04
N ASP A 155 -15.51 -22.64 4.39
CA ASP A 155 -14.71 -23.78 4.88
C ASP A 155 -13.20 -23.49 4.94
N CYS A 156 -12.78 -22.32 4.44
CA CYS A 156 -11.43 -21.81 4.60
C CYS A 156 -11.10 -21.32 6.00
N LEU A 157 -12.08 -21.01 6.85
CA LEU A 157 -11.87 -20.45 8.18
C LEU A 157 -10.94 -21.29 9.08
N ASP A 158 -11.09 -22.61 9.02
CA ASP A 158 -10.33 -23.52 9.88
C ASP A 158 -9.02 -24.04 9.28
N LYS A 159 -8.68 -23.57 8.05
CA LYS A 159 -7.46 -23.91 7.36
C LYS A 159 -6.31 -22.98 7.75
N TYR A 160 -5.09 -23.47 7.57
CA TYR A 160 -3.85 -22.72 7.80
C TYR A 160 -3.33 -22.09 6.48
N PRO A 161 -2.59 -20.97 6.54
CA PRO A 161 -2.03 -20.31 5.34
C PRO A 161 -1.24 -21.26 4.44
N SER A 162 -0.55 -22.25 4.97
CA SER A 162 0.21 -23.24 4.20
C SER A 162 -0.64 -24.09 3.22
N GLN A 163 -1.96 -24.15 3.45
CA GLN A 163 -2.90 -24.94 2.63
C GLN A 163 -3.47 -24.16 1.43
N PHE A 164 -3.02 -22.90 1.22
CA PHE A 164 -3.52 -22.01 0.19
C PHE A 164 -2.47 -21.66 -0.85
N SER A 165 -2.92 -21.42 -2.09
CA SER A 165 -2.08 -20.82 -3.14
C SER A 165 -1.69 -19.37 -2.82
N GLY A 166 -0.69 -18.81 -3.53
CA GLY A 166 -0.29 -17.41 -3.36
C GLY A 166 -1.45 -16.44 -3.53
N GLY A 167 -2.27 -16.60 -4.56
CA GLY A 167 -3.44 -15.75 -4.80
C GLY A 167 -4.53 -15.90 -3.73
N GLN A 168 -4.76 -17.10 -3.21
CA GLN A 168 -5.69 -17.31 -2.09
C GLN A 168 -5.18 -16.66 -0.81
N ARG A 169 -3.88 -16.73 -0.52
CA ARG A 169 -3.27 -16.02 0.64
C ARG A 169 -3.39 -14.51 0.48
N GLN A 170 -3.20 -14.00 -0.74
CA GLN A 170 -3.41 -12.58 -1.00
C GLN A 170 -4.86 -12.15 -0.73
N ARG A 171 -5.84 -12.95 -1.14
CA ARG A 171 -7.26 -12.74 -0.83
C ARG A 171 -7.53 -12.75 0.68
N ILE A 172 -6.89 -13.64 1.45
CA ILE A 172 -6.97 -13.65 2.93
C ILE A 172 -6.36 -12.36 3.50
N GLY A 173 -5.22 -11.90 2.98
CA GLY A 173 -4.60 -10.63 3.37
C GLY A 173 -5.48 -9.41 3.09
N ILE A 174 -6.15 -9.38 1.94
CA ILE A 174 -7.14 -8.36 1.59
C ILE A 174 -8.35 -8.45 2.53
N CYS A 175 -8.90 -9.65 2.78
CA CYS A 175 -10.00 -9.87 3.72
C CYS A 175 -9.67 -9.33 5.11
N ARG A 176 -8.47 -9.64 5.62
CA ARG A 176 -7.99 -9.13 6.92
C ARG A 176 -7.95 -7.60 6.95
N ALA A 177 -7.51 -6.95 5.89
CA ALA A 177 -7.51 -5.48 5.79
C ALA A 177 -8.94 -4.91 5.76
N LEU A 178 -9.87 -5.59 5.09
CA LEU A 178 -11.27 -5.15 4.95
C LEU A 178 -12.13 -5.37 6.19
N ILE A 179 -11.74 -6.26 7.11
CA ILE A 179 -12.55 -6.69 8.25
C ILE A 179 -12.92 -5.53 9.18
N LEU A 180 -12.08 -4.49 9.24
CA LEU A 180 -12.30 -3.28 10.02
C LEU A 180 -13.14 -2.22 9.30
N ASN A 181 -13.59 -2.50 8.06
CA ASN A 181 -14.31 -1.56 7.19
C ASN A 181 -13.55 -0.23 7.00
N PRO A 182 -12.30 -0.26 6.52
CA PRO A 182 -11.46 0.92 6.37
C PRO A 182 -12.02 1.89 5.32
N LYS A 183 -11.59 3.16 5.39
CA LYS A 183 -11.91 4.19 4.38
C LYS A 183 -10.84 4.28 3.30
N LEU A 184 -9.61 3.87 3.63
CA LEU A 184 -8.46 3.88 2.74
C LEU A 184 -7.68 2.56 2.88
N ILE A 185 -7.30 1.96 1.76
CA ILE A 185 -6.33 0.85 1.72
C ILE A 185 -5.06 1.32 1.01
N ILE A 186 -3.90 0.99 1.59
CA ILE A 186 -2.60 1.10 0.92
C ILE A 186 -2.22 -0.30 0.44
N ALA A 187 -2.22 -0.52 -0.86
CA ALA A 187 -1.81 -1.76 -1.50
C ALA A 187 -0.35 -1.61 -1.98
N ASP A 188 0.62 -2.04 -1.16
CA ASP A 188 2.06 -1.93 -1.47
C ASP A 188 2.51 -3.18 -2.23
N GLU A 189 2.66 -3.04 -3.55
CA GLU A 189 3.04 -4.11 -4.50
C GLU A 189 2.19 -5.40 -4.33
N ALA A 190 0.91 -5.24 -4.02
CA ALA A 190 0.02 -6.33 -3.59
C ALA A 190 -0.18 -7.47 -4.63
N VAL A 191 0.28 -7.30 -5.86
CA VAL A 191 0.16 -8.31 -6.93
C VAL A 191 1.50 -8.72 -7.55
N SER A 192 2.62 -8.11 -7.16
CA SER A 192 3.92 -8.30 -7.82
C SER A 192 4.50 -9.71 -7.71
N ALA A 193 4.15 -10.44 -6.65
CA ALA A 193 4.61 -11.81 -6.38
C ALA A 193 3.71 -12.90 -6.99
N LEU A 194 2.68 -12.52 -7.74
CA LEU A 194 1.68 -13.42 -8.29
C LEU A 194 1.89 -13.63 -9.81
N ASP A 195 1.45 -14.76 -10.35
CA ASP A 195 1.40 -14.95 -11.79
C ASP A 195 0.34 -14.05 -12.46
N VAL A 196 0.50 -13.80 -13.76
CA VAL A 196 -0.30 -12.83 -14.53
C VAL A 196 -1.80 -13.09 -14.44
N SER A 197 -2.21 -14.37 -14.44
CA SER A 197 -3.64 -14.73 -14.40
C SER A 197 -4.25 -14.44 -13.02
N VAL A 198 -3.51 -14.70 -11.96
CA VAL A 198 -3.93 -14.41 -10.58
C VAL A 198 -3.87 -12.89 -10.30
N GLN A 199 -2.87 -12.18 -10.85
CA GLN A 199 -2.83 -10.72 -10.80
C GLN A 199 -4.14 -10.10 -11.32
N ALA A 200 -4.58 -10.51 -12.52
CA ALA A 200 -5.81 -9.99 -13.12
C ALA A 200 -7.04 -10.20 -12.21
N GLN A 201 -7.15 -11.37 -11.58
CA GLN A 201 -8.23 -11.67 -10.64
C GLN A 201 -8.19 -10.82 -9.36
N ILE A 202 -6.99 -10.52 -8.85
CA ILE A 202 -6.86 -9.65 -7.66
C ILE A 202 -7.15 -8.19 -8.02
N LEU A 203 -6.74 -7.71 -9.20
CA LEU A 203 -7.06 -6.37 -9.67
C LEU A 203 -8.57 -6.18 -9.83
N GLU A 204 -9.25 -7.15 -10.47
CA GLU A 204 -10.71 -7.16 -10.59
C GLU A 204 -11.40 -7.15 -9.22
N LEU A 205 -10.92 -7.95 -8.26
CA LEU A 205 -11.42 -7.94 -6.88
C LEU A 205 -11.28 -6.54 -6.26
N LEU A 206 -10.12 -5.88 -6.39
CA LEU A 206 -9.89 -4.55 -5.81
C LEU A 206 -10.78 -3.47 -6.46
N ILE A 207 -11.01 -3.54 -7.79
CA ILE A 207 -11.94 -2.66 -8.50
C ILE A 207 -13.37 -2.85 -7.99
N ASN A 208 -13.82 -4.11 -7.88
CA ASN A 208 -15.16 -4.42 -7.36
C ASN A 208 -15.34 -3.93 -5.90
N LEU A 209 -14.31 -4.05 -5.07
CA LEU A 209 -14.33 -3.53 -3.69
C LEU A 209 -14.41 -1.99 -3.66
N LYS A 210 -13.70 -1.29 -4.56
CA LYS A 210 -13.84 0.17 -4.73
C LYS A 210 -15.28 0.53 -5.04
N GLU A 211 -15.89 -0.10 -6.04
CA GLU A 211 -17.23 0.22 -6.51
C GLU A 211 -18.31 -0.11 -5.47
N ASN A 212 -18.26 -1.31 -4.87
CA ASN A 212 -19.30 -1.79 -3.97
C ASN A 212 -19.24 -1.15 -2.57
N ARG A 213 -18.05 -0.79 -2.09
CA ARG A 213 -17.85 -0.22 -0.74
C ARG A 213 -17.57 1.29 -0.74
N GLY A 214 -17.37 1.92 -1.92
CA GLY A 214 -16.86 3.28 -2.01
C GLY A 214 -15.46 3.41 -1.38
N LEU A 215 -14.65 2.35 -1.49
CA LEU A 215 -13.33 2.26 -0.90
C LEU A 215 -12.34 3.11 -1.69
N SER A 216 -11.53 3.92 -0.99
CA SER A 216 -10.42 4.63 -1.60
C SER A 216 -9.13 3.83 -1.45
N MET A 217 -8.19 4.02 -2.38
CA MET A 217 -6.98 3.20 -2.37
C MET A 217 -5.75 4.00 -2.82
N ILE A 218 -4.61 3.73 -2.19
CA ILE A 218 -3.28 4.01 -2.75
C ILE A 218 -2.73 2.69 -3.27
N PHE A 219 -2.55 2.60 -4.58
CA PHE A 219 -2.04 1.40 -5.24
C PHE A 219 -0.60 1.61 -5.69
N ILE A 220 0.34 0.98 -5.00
CA ILE A 220 1.78 1.10 -5.26
C ILE A 220 2.24 -0.06 -6.13
N SER A 221 2.90 0.24 -7.24
CA SER A 221 3.54 -0.76 -8.10
C SER A 221 4.71 -0.16 -8.88
N HIS A 222 5.55 -1.03 -9.40
CA HIS A 222 6.56 -0.68 -10.40
C HIS A 222 6.11 -1.08 -11.82
N ASP A 223 4.98 -1.77 -11.97
CA ASP A 223 4.43 -2.17 -13.27
C ASP A 223 3.42 -1.13 -13.78
N VAL A 224 3.82 -0.45 -14.87
CA VAL A 224 3.03 0.58 -15.57
C VAL A 224 1.67 0.06 -16.01
N ALA A 225 1.63 -1.17 -16.52
CA ALA A 225 0.41 -1.74 -17.06
C ALA A 225 -0.61 -2.07 -15.98
N VAL A 226 -0.12 -2.57 -14.85
CA VAL A 226 -0.94 -2.88 -13.67
C VAL A 226 -1.53 -1.60 -13.09
N VAL A 227 -0.70 -0.56 -12.88
CA VAL A 227 -1.18 0.71 -12.33
C VAL A 227 -2.20 1.37 -13.25
N ARG A 228 -1.94 1.41 -14.57
CA ARG A 228 -2.86 1.99 -15.55
C ARG A 228 -4.22 1.28 -15.59
N GLN A 229 -4.25 -0.03 -15.30
CA GLN A 229 -5.49 -0.81 -15.34
C GLN A 229 -6.43 -0.49 -14.17
N ILE A 230 -5.87 -0.11 -13.00
CA ILE A 230 -6.66 0.01 -11.77
C ILE A 230 -6.82 1.45 -11.29
N ALA A 231 -5.84 2.33 -11.55
CA ALA A 231 -5.82 3.68 -11.01
C ALA A 231 -6.73 4.64 -11.77
N ASP A 232 -7.30 5.62 -11.07
CA ASP A 232 -7.98 6.77 -11.67
C ASP A 232 -6.97 7.88 -12.01
N ARG A 233 -6.00 8.11 -11.11
CA ARG A 233 -4.91 9.09 -11.23
C ARG A 233 -3.61 8.46 -10.79
N ILE A 234 -2.50 8.90 -11.37
CA ILE A 234 -1.17 8.30 -11.15
C ILE A 234 -0.18 9.40 -10.79
N ILE A 235 0.59 9.19 -9.73
CA ILE A 235 1.80 9.96 -9.43
C ILE A 235 3.04 9.10 -9.70
N ILE A 236 4.07 9.70 -10.29
CA ILE A 236 5.34 9.03 -10.55
C ILE A 236 6.37 9.55 -9.55
N LEU A 237 6.91 8.61 -8.77
CA LEU A 237 7.91 8.88 -7.73
C LEU A 237 9.31 8.52 -8.23
N TYR A 238 10.25 9.46 -8.13
CA TYR A 238 11.64 9.30 -8.53
C TYR A 238 12.57 9.93 -7.50
N HIS A 239 13.49 9.13 -6.93
CA HIS A 239 14.43 9.57 -5.88
C HIS A 239 13.75 10.41 -4.76
N GLY A 240 12.62 9.93 -4.27
CA GLY A 240 11.88 10.57 -3.20
C GLY A 240 11.05 11.79 -3.59
N ASN A 241 11.03 12.18 -4.88
CA ASN A 241 10.25 13.32 -5.38
C ASN A 241 9.09 12.85 -6.25
N ILE A 242 7.94 13.52 -6.18
CA ILE A 242 6.91 13.39 -7.20
C ILE A 242 7.37 14.19 -8.41
N VAL A 243 7.59 13.51 -9.54
CA VAL A 243 8.06 14.14 -10.78
C VAL A 243 6.96 14.30 -11.83
N GLU A 244 5.88 13.57 -11.68
CA GLU A 244 4.72 13.62 -12.57
C GLU A 244 3.43 13.30 -11.83
N GLU A 245 2.34 13.93 -12.24
CA GLU A 245 0.97 13.58 -11.83
C GLU A 245 0.07 13.68 -13.05
N VAL A 246 -0.65 12.59 -13.37
CA VAL A 246 -1.48 12.49 -14.57
C VAL A 246 -2.71 11.62 -14.30
N ASP A 247 -3.78 11.83 -15.05
CA ASP A 247 -4.89 10.87 -15.10
C ASP A 247 -4.43 9.57 -15.75
N ALA A 248 -4.94 8.43 -15.29
CA ALA A 248 -4.49 7.12 -15.78
C ALA A 248 -4.66 6.95 -17.30
N ASP A 249 -5.73 7.49 -17.88
CA ASP A 249 -5.98 7.48 -19.33
C ASP A 249 -4.91 8.28 -20.11
N SER A 250 -4.37 9.33 -19.51
CA SER A 250 -3.37 10.22 -20.10
C SER A 250 -1.93 9.74 -19.88
N LEU A 251 -1.71 8.65 -19.14
CA LEU A 251 -0.37 8.18 -18.75
C LEU A 251 0.57 8.02 -19.95
N LEU A 252 0.11 7.43 -21.06
CA LEU A 252 0.96 7.13 -22.20
C LEU A 252 1.26 8.35 -23.10
N SER A 253 0.46 9.41 -23.03
CA SER A 253 0.57 10.59 -23.91
C SER A 253 0.81 11.90 -23.16
N GLY A 254 0.55 11.94 -21.84
CA GLY A 254 0.54 13.15 -21.03
C GLY A 254 1.81 13.42 -20.25
N VAL A 255 2.71 12.44 -20.11
CA VAL A 255 3.93 12.60 -19.29
C VAL A 255 4.97 13.50 -19.97
N LYS A 256 5.54 14.41 -19.20
CA LYS A 256 6.51 15.41 -19.69
C LYS A 256 7.90 15.20 -19.12
N HIS A 257 7.99 14.68 -17.89
CA HIS A 257 9.27 14.50 -17.23
C HIS A 257 10.10 13.40 -17.91
N GLU A 258 11.38 13.63 -18.12
CA GLU A 258 12.30 12.71 -18.84
C GLU A 258 12.33 11.31 -18.25
N TYR A 259 12.35 11.22 -16.92
CA TYR A 259 12.30 9.91 -16.21
C TYR A 259 10.99 9.16 -16.49
N SER A 260 9.86 9.87 -16.46
CA SER A 260 8.54 9.28 -16.73
C SER A 260 8.46 8.71 -18.14
N GLN A 261 9.00 9.45 -19.12
CA GLN A 261 9.08 8.98 -20.50
C GLN A 261 9.98 7.75 -20.65
N LYS A 262 11.15 7.73 -19.98
CA LYS A 262 12.04 6.55 -19.97
C LYS A 262 11.35 5.33 -19.35
N LEU A 263 10.66 5.51 -18.22
CA LEU A 263 9.95 4.45 -17.53
C LEU A 263 8.86 3.84 -18.42
N LEU A 264 8.07 4.68 -19.11
CA LEU A 264 7.01 4.23 -20.02
C LEU A 264 7.58 3.53 -21.25
N ASN A 265 8.63 4.09 -21.89
CA ASN A 265 9.27 3.48 -23.05
C ASN A 265 9.86 2.11 -22.73
N ALA A 266 10.48 1.94 -21.56
CA ALA A 266 10.96 0.65 -21.09
C ALA A 266 9.81 -0.36 -20.91
N ALA A 267 8.67 0.05 -20.36
CA ALA A 267 7.50 -0.81 -20.19
C ALA A 267 6.84 -1.21 -21.52
N LEU A 268 6.84 -0.32 -22.52
CA LEU A 268 6.29 -0.59 -23.87
C LEU A 268 7.20 -1.51 -24.66
N SER A 269 8.52 -1.31 -24.65
CA SER A 269 9.49 -2.12 -25.39
C SER A 269 9.51 -3.60 -24.92
N LEU A 270 9.25 -3.86 -23.65
CA LEU A 270 9.12 -5.21 -23.11
C LEU A 270 7.87 -5.97 -23.63
N ARG A 271 6.87 -5.25 -24.18
CA ARG A 271 5.64 -5.83 -24.78
C ARG A 271 5.76 -6.10 -26.26
N GLU A 272 6.53 -5.30 -27.00
CA GLU A 272 6.74 -5.46 -28.45
C GLU A 272 7.77 -6.57 -28.78
N GLY A 273 8.58 -7.00 -27.82
CA GLY A 273 9.57 -8.07 -27.93
C GLY A 273 9.01 -9.48 -27.61
N LYS A 274 7.71 -9.63 -27.47
CA LYS A 274 6.98 -10.89 -27.37
C LYS A 274 6.00 -11.02 -28.53
#